data_d964e5d062ec9c708e3ddd88aa8b4c7b
#
_entry.id   d964e5d062ec9c708e3ddd88aa8b4c7b
#
_cell.length_a   1.000
_cell.length_b   1.000
_cell.length_c   1.000
_cell.angle_alpha   90.00
_cell.angle_beta   90.00
_cell.angle_gamma   90.00
#
_symmetry.space_group_name_H-M   'P 1'
#
loop_
_entity.id
_entity.type
_entity.pdbx_description
1 polymer ?
#
loop_
_entity_poly.entity_id
_entity_poly.type
_entity_poly.pdbx_seq_one_letter_code
_entity_poly.pdbx_strand_id
1 'polypeptide(L)'
;MPQGRKAAFRLFCWLGPVLPGINGLFRLALKDRDEENALYDSPVLMWTPVVGLLGRRTSRNKMDADRNDPAYAANLLLLAQQTDWVDGEERTAPSTQLVCDWLAKAKLRYLHKLLEQLFLRFVEMKLFANAMFCGCFVLVLDATKVEERRGSGLLGWRRNRMALEAKVITPWGWAITVAVEPMRPWRSDREKQDCELAALGRMEKRLKRIFGRRGVILMGDALYACQSVLDICRRNGWHYIFVFKEGRSPSIFKEAQSILDLSDGQWGKMVHVVRKKKECVVGGVRWAKDIPFGEYKTNVVEIHQMVASDESGAYYGQFMTDLEVNDARRALEIGTWGRHRWLIESSFKTEKREGEDGFGLEHTFCKNENASRAMHLLMQFAHNVWQVFNSGFLENLSVGCRKVAQGMWGRKICEALHYYDYSTAELETVYLNHEYEDTSRSTS
;
A
#
# COMPACT_ATOMS: atom_id res chain seq x y z
N MET A 1 2.45 -16.66 -27.77
CA MET A 1 3.26 -16.64 -26.54
C MET A 1 2.36 -16.98 -25.36
N PRO A 2 2.70 -17.91 -24.47
CA PRO A 2 1.91 -18.19 -23.28
C PRO A 2 1.69 -16.92 -22.46
N GLN A 3 0.49 -16.75 -21.87
CA GLN A 3 0.13 -15.51 -21.14
C GLN A 3 1.09 -15.20 -19.97
N GLY A 4 1.58 -16.24 -19.27
CA GLY A 4 2.56 -16.08 -18.20
C GLY A 4 3.87 -15.48 -18.67
N ARG A 5 4.41 -15.96 -19.81
CA ARG A 5 5.63 -15.41 -20.42
C ARG A 5 5.50 -13.91 -20.76
N LYS A 6 4.36 -13.52 -21.35
CA LYS A 6 4.09 -12.10 -21.64
C LYS A 6 4.00 -11.27 -20.35
N ALA A 7 3.36 -11.79 -19.30
CA ALA A 7 3.22 -11.09 -18.03
C ALA A 7 4.58 -10.91 -17.34
N ALA A 8 5.39 -11.97 -17.24
CA ALA A 8 6.72 -11.90 -16.64
C ALA A 8 7.63 -10.93 -17.41
N PHE A 9 7.69 -11.06 -18.74
CA PHE A 9 8.46 -10.17 -19.60
C PHE A 9 8.06 -8.69 -19.39
N ARG A 10 6.76 -8.38 -19.40
CA ARG A 10 6.27 -7.02 -19.15
C ARG A 10 6.62 -6.52 -17.76
N LEU A 11 6.58 -7.39 -16.75
CA LEU A 11 6.98 -7.01 -15.38
C LEU A 11 8.45 -6.60 -15.36
N PHE A 12 9.34 -7.36 -15.99
CA PHE A 12 10.76 -7.05 -16.09
C PHE A 12 11.02 -5.76 -16.86
N CYS A 13 10.40 -5.61 -18.04
CA CYS A 13 10.50 -4.38 -18.83
C CYS A 13 10.02 -3.14 -18.06
N TRP A 14 8.99 -3.31 -17.24
CA TRP A 14 8.44 -2.20 -16.45
C TRP A 14 9.29 -1.89 -15.22
N LEU A 15 9.83 -2.89 -14.53
CA LEU A 15 10.65 -2.69 -13.34
C LEU A 15 11.95 -1.95 -13.64
N GLY A 16 12.63 -2.27 -14.72
CA GLY A 16 13.91 -1.67 -15.08
C GLY A 16 13.86 -0.14 -15.23
N PRO A 17 13.08 0.39 -16.21
CA PRO A 17 13.02 1.84 -16.45
C PRO A 17 12.23 2.62 -15.40
N VAL A 18 11.21 1.99 -14.78
CA VAL A 18 10.36 2.65 -13.76
C VAL A 18 11.14 2.99 -12.52
N LEU A 19 12.16 2.20 -12.21
CA LEU A 19 12.88 2.30 -10.95
C LEU A 19 14.41 2.43 -11.15
N PRO A 20 14.88 3.43 -11.92
CA PRO A 20 16.31 3.67 -12.02
C PRO A 20 16.88 3.90 -10.61
N GLY A 21 18.00 3.26 -10.29
CA GLY A 21 18.68 3.40 -9.00
C GLY A 21 18.14 2.52 -7.87
N ILE A 22 17.14 1.62 -8.10
CA ILE A 22 16.73 0.62 -7.10
C ILE A 22 17.93 -0.19 -6.61
N ASN A 23 18.72 -0.74 -7.52
CA ASN A 23 19.88 -1.55 -7.17
C ASN A 23 20.89 -0.75 -6.35
N GLY A 24 21.05 0.54 -6.64
CA GLY A 24 21.85 1.46 -5.83
C GLY A 24 21.31 1.60 -4.39
N LEU A 25 19.99 1.68 -4.20
CA LEU A 25 19.39 1.70 -2.86
C LEU A 25 19.57 0.37 -2.13
N PHE A 26 19.52 -0.75 -2.82
CA PHE A 26 19.77 -2.06 -2.24
C PHE A 26 21.23 -2.20 -1.79
N ARG A 27 22.23 -1.77 -2.59
CA ARG A 27 23.63 -1.69 -2.17
C ARG A 27 23.80 -0.78 -0.96
N LEU A 28 23.18 0.39 -0.94
CA LEU A 28 23.23 1.28 0.21
C LEU A 28 22.55 0.67 1.46
N ALA A 29 21.53 -0.15 1.31
CA ALA A 29 20.89 -0.84 2.43
C ALA A 29 21.81 -1.87 3.07
N LEU A 30 22.72 -2.50 2.31
CA LEU A 30 23.71 -3.46 2.76
C LEU A 30 25.15 -2.94 2.65
N LYS A 31 25.36 -1.63 2.73
CA LYS A 31 26.64 -0.95 2.45
C LYS A 31 27.86 -1.45 3.27
N ASP A 32 27.61 -2.16 4.38
CA ASP A 32 28.69 -2.70 5.22
C ASP A 32 29.10 -4.14 4.76
N ARG A 33 28.60 -4.58 3.60
CA ARG A 33 28.91 -5.85 2.98
C ARG A 33 30.11 -5.71 2.05
N ASP A 34 31.04 -6.66 2.12
CA ASP A 34 32.09 -6.82 1.14
C ASP A 34 31.48 -7.45 -0.13
N GLU A 35 31.36 -6.65 -1.19
CA GLU A 35 30.78 -7.09 -2.48
C GLU A 35 31.85 -7.77 -3.35
N GLU A 36 33.15 -7.43 -3.21
CA GLU A 36 34.23 -7.94 -4.07
C GLU A 36 34.43 -9.45 -3.92
N ASN A 37 34.21 -9.98 -2.70
CA ASN A 37 34.36 -11.41 -2.40
C ASN A 37 33.04 -12.14 -2.24
N ALA A 38 31.94 -11.53 -2.71
CA ALA A 38 30.62 -12.07 -2.48
C ALA A 38 30.07 -12.77 -3.74
N LEU A 39 29.60 -14.02 -3.60
CA LEU A 39 28.95 -14.76 -4.68
C LEU A 39 27.71 -14.04 -5.24
N TYR A 40 26.96 -13.34 -4.37
CA TYR A 40 25.76 -12.60 -4.76
C TYR A 40 25.91 -11.14 -4.36
N ASP A 41 25.64 -10.22 -5.26
CA ASP A 41 25.53 -8.80 -4.97
C ASP A 41 24.40 -8.48 -4.00
N SER A 42 24.49 -7.35 -3.30
CA SER A 42 23.42 -6.87 -2.42
C SER A 42 22.05 -6.76 -3.11
N PRO A 43 21.95 -6.29 -4.38
CA PRO A 43 20.68 -6.31 -5.10
C PRO A 43 20.08 -7.70 -5.26
N VAL A 44 20.87 -8.75 -5.50
CA VAL A 44 20.37 -10.13 -5.63
C VAL A 44 19.68 -10.57 -4.34
N LEU A 45 20.30 -10.29 -3.18
CA LEU A 45 19.72 -10.61 -1.87
C LEU A 45 18.40 -9.89 -1.61
N MET A 46 18.26 -8.67 -2.13
CA MET A 46 17.03 -7.87 -1.96
C MET A 46 15.95 -8.24 -2.96
N TRP A 47 16.32 -8.56 -4.22
CA TRP A 47 15.37 -9.02 -5.22
C TRP A 47 14.80 -10.40 -4.92
N THR A 48 15.56 -11.28 -4.29
CA THR A 48 15.10 -12.64 -3.94
C THR A 48 13.74 -12.64 -3.22
N PRO A 49 13.56 -11.96 -2.07
CA PRO A 49 12.25 -11.92 -1.43
C PRO A 49 11.20 -11.13 -2.23
N VAL A 50 11.58 -10.09 -2.96
CA VAL A 50 10.64 -9.29 -3.78
C VAL A 50 10.06 -10.15 -4.90
N VAL A 51 10.90 -10.84 -5.68
CA VAL A 51 10.47 -11.73 -6.77
C VAL A 51 9.66 -12.90 -6.22
N GLY A 52 10.11 -13.49 -5.11
CA GLY A 52 9.36 -14.54 -4.44
C GLY A 52 7.95 -14.08 -4.04
N LEU A 53 7.80 -12.91 -3.45
CA LEU A 53 6.50 -12.33 -3.06
C LEU A 53 5.63 -12.01 -4.29
N LEU A 54 6.19 -11.46 -5.35
CA LEU A 54 5.47 -11.23 -6.61
C LEU A 54 4.99 -12.55 -7.22
N GLY A 55 5.79 -13.63 -7.12
CA GLY A 55 5.46 -15.00 -7.51
C GLY A 55 4.56 -15.75 -6.51
N ARG A 56 4.08 -15.07 -5.44
CA ARG A 56 3.25 -15.67 -4.37
C ARG A 56 3.94 -16.77 -3.58
N ARG A 57 5.26 -16.72 -3.49
CA ARG A 57 6.06 -17.56 -2.60
C ARG A 57 6.10 -16.94 -1.19
N THR A 58 5.05 -17.16 -0.41
CA THR A 58 4.84 -16.47 0.88
C THR A 58 5.61 -17.08 2.06
N SER A 59 6.42 -18.11 1.83
CA SER A 59 7.24 -18.74 2.88
C SER A 59 8.66 -19.02 2.40
N ARG A 60 9.61 -19.13 3.34
CA ARG A 60 11.00 -19.47 3.07
C ARG A 60 11.14 -20.77 2.28
N ASN A 61 10.48 -21.83 2.71
CA ASN A 61 10.55 -23.12 2.03
C ASN A 61 10.09 -23.06 0.57
N LYS A 62 9.05 -22.26 0.28
CA LYS A 62 8.58 -22.06 -1.10
C LYS A 62 9.59 -21.28 -1.94
N MET A 63 10.26 -20.28 -1.37
CA MET A 63 11.31 -19.52 -2.06
C MET A 63 12.57 -20.37 -2.25
N ASP A 64 12.96 -21.16 -1.25
CA ASP A 64 14.13 -22.04 -1.34
C ASP A 64 13.92 -23.19 -2.35
N ALA A 65 12.69 -23.59 -2.61
CA ALA A 65 12.39 -24.61 -3.63
C ALA A 65 12.71 -24.13 -5.05
N ASP A 66 12.64 -22.82 -5.31
CA ASP A 66 12.91 -22.23 -6.62
C ASP A 66 14.40 -21.92 -6.85
N ARG A 67 15.24 -21.96 -5.80
CA ARG A 67 16.61 -21.43 -5.84
C ARG A 67 17.58 -22.14 -6.78
N ASN A 68 17.38 -23.44 -7.00
CA ASN A 68 18.28 -24.27 -7.82
C ASN A 68 17.84 -24.34 -9.27
N ASP A 69 16.81 -23.59 -9.66
CA ASP A 69 16.39 -23.47 -11.05
C ASP A 69 17.27 -22.45 -11.77
N PRO A 70 18.02 -22.86 -12.83
CA PRO A 70 18.98 -21.98 -13.51
C PRO A 70 18.32 -20.79 -14.20
N ALA A 71 17.12 -20.96 -14.78
CA ALA A 71 16.42 -19.87 -15.44
C ALA A 71 15.90 -18.85 -14.42
N TYR A 72 15.35 -19.33 -13.29
CA TYR A 72 14.93 -18.45 -12.19
C TYR A 72 16.10 -17.65 -11.63
N ALA A 73 17.25 -18.31 -11.40
CA ALA A 73 18.45 -17.65 -10.92
C ALA A 73 18.99 -16.62 -11.93
N ALA A 74 19.04 -16.94 -13.22
CA ALA A 74 19.46 -16.03 -14.28
C ALA A 74 18.59 -14.77 -14.35
N ASN A 75 17.26 -14.93 -14.26
CA ASN A 75 16.31 -13.82 -14.22
C ASN A 75 16.49 -12.92 -12.98
N LEU A 76 16.81 -13.52 -11.83
CA LEU A 76 17.09 -12.77 -10.61
C LEU A 76 18.38 -11.95 -10.72
N LEU A 77 19.45 -12.56 -11.26
CA LEU A 77 20.73 -11.89 -11.53
C LEU A 77 20.56 -10.74 -12.53
N LEU A 78 19.74 -10.94 -13.56
CA LEU A 78 19.41 -9.90 -14.54
C LEU A 78 18.76 -8.67 -13.88
N LEU A 79 17.76 -8.86 -13.00
CA LEU A 79 17.15 -7.76 -12.24
C LEU A 79 18.14 -7.02 -11.35
N ALA A 80 19.06 -7.77 -10.76
CA ALA A 80 20.12 -7.23 -9.91
C ALA A 80 21.23 -6.54 -10.72
N GLN A 81 21.25 -6.72 -12.06
CA GLN A 81 22.34 -6.27 -12.94
C GLN A 81 23.70 -6.85 -12.52
N GLN A 82 23.69 -8.09 -12.02
CA GLN A 82 24.92 -8.85 -11.75
C GLN A 82 25.26 -9.64 -12.99
N THR A 83 26.36 -9.26 -13.68
CA THR A 83 26.79 -9.83 -14.98
C THR A 83 28.00 -10.74 -14.86
N ASP A 84 28.73 -10.66 -13.77
CA ASP A 84 30.03 -11.30 -13.51
C ASP A 84 29.87 -12.68 -12.83
N TRP A 85 29.03 -13.52 -13.40
CA TRP A 85 28.94 -14.92 -12.99
C TRP A 85 30.05 -15.72 -13.65
N VAL A 86 30.74 -16.54 -12.86
CA VAL A 86 31.85 -17.35 -13.36
C VAL A 86 31.35 -18.39 -14.36
N ASP A 87 31.91 -18.39 -15.57
CA ASP A 87 31.56 -19.38 -16.62
C ASP A 87 31.83 -20.80 -16.11
N GLY A 88 30.83 -21.66 -16.21
CA GLY A 88 30.91 -23.07 -15.80
C GLY A 88 30.36 -23.37 -14.41
N GLU A 89 30.02 -22.39 -13.60
CA GLU A 89 29.32 -22.60 -12.35
C GLU A 89 27.80 -22.67 -12.56
N GLU A 90 27.15 -23.55 -11.79
CA GLU A 90 25.70 -23.70 -11.84
C GLU A 90 25.04 -22.45 -11.20
N ARG A 91 24.26 -21.70 -11.99
CA ARG A 91 23.56 -20.50 -11.51
C ARG A 91 22.50 -20.89 -10.48
N THR A 92 22.62 -20.38 -9.28
CA THR A 92 21.63 -20.59 -8.22
C THR A 92 21.20 -19.25 -7.63
N ALA A 93 20.01 -19.19 -7.02
CA ALA A 93 19.58 -18.05 -6.23
C ALA A 93 20.05 -18.20 -4.77
N PRO A 94 20.22 -17.09 -4.01
CA PRO A 94 20.61 -17.17 -2.62
C PRO A 94 19.58 -17.90 -1.76
N SER A 95 20.03 -18.62 -0.73
CA SER A 95 19.11 -19.23 0.22
C SER A 95 18.39 -18.15 1.05
N THR A 96 17.15 -18.44 1.45
CA THR A 96 16.40 -17.50 2.31
C THR A 96 17.05 -17.30 3.68
N GLN A 97 17.87 -18.24 4.15
CA GLN A 97 18.67 -18.05 5.36
C GLN A 97 19.71 -16.95 5.16
N LEU A 98 20.46 -17.00 4.06
CA LEU A 98 21.45 -15.97 3.71
C LEU A 98 20.79 -14.60 3.56
N VAL A 99 19.62 -14.55 2.90
CA VAL A 99 18.80 -13.33 2.78
C VAL A 99 18.45 -12.79 4.18
N CYS A 100 17.93 -13.62 5.10
CA CYS A 100 17.58 -13.20 6.45
C CYS A 100 18.79 -12.67 7.24
N ASP A 101 19.97 -13.31 7.10
CA ASP A 101 21.17 -12.92 7.80
C ASP A 101 21.66 -11.51 7.36
N TRP A 102 21.53 -11.21 6.08
CA TRP A 102 21.86 -9.88 5.55
C TRP A 102 20.77 -8.85 5.84
N LEU A 103 19.50 -9.20 5.75
CA LEU A 103 18.39 -8.31 6.17
C LEU A 103 18.51 -7.93 7.66
N ALA A 104 19.09 -8.79 8.51
CA ALA A 104 19.35 -8.47 9.91
C ALA A 104 20.34 -7.29 10.08
N LYS A 105 21.20 -7.05 9.09
CA LYS A 105 22.19 -5.95 9.06
C LYS A 105 21.73 -4.76 8.21
N ALA A 106 20.57 -4.87 7.54
CA ALA A 106 20.11 -3.86 6.59
C ALA A 106 19.85 -2.50 7.26
N LYS A 107 20.25 -1.43 6.59
CA LYS A 107 19.98 -0.05 6.99
C LYS A 107 18.59 0.36 6.51
N LEU A 108 17.58 0.18 7.35
CA LEU A 108 16.16 0.38 7.03
C LEU A 108 15.82 1.73 6.39
N ARG A 109 16.62 2.78 6.69
CA ARG A 109 16.43 4.11 6.08
C ARG A 109 16.42 4.09 4.55
N TYR A 110 17.20 3.21 3.93
CA TYR A 110 17.25 3.10 2.47
C TYR A 110 16.07 2.31 1.91
N LEU A 111 15.55 1.34 2.66
CA LEU A 111 14.30 0.64 2.31
C LEU A 111 13.08 1.56 2.47
N HIS A 112 13.07 2.45 3.45
CA HIS A 112 12.07 3.52 3.51
C HIS A 112 12.17 4.46 2.30
N LYS A 113 13.41 4.82 1.90
CA LYS A 113 13.64 5.64 0.71
C LYS A 113 13.21 4.93 -0.58
N LEU A 114 13.29 3.61 -0.63
CA LEU A 114 12.78 2.81 -1.75
C LEU A 114 11.26 3.01 -1.94
N LEU A 115 10.46 2.93 -0.86
CA LEU A 115 9.02 3.19 -0.94
C LEU A 115 8.71 4.63 -1.35
N GLU A 116 9.46 5.60 -0.81
CA GLU A 116 9.36 7.01 -1.18
C GLU A 116 9.63 7.22 -2.68
N GLN A 117 10.73 6.67 -3.21
CA GLN A 117 11.07 6.80 -4.63
C GLN A 117 10.07 6.11 -5.54
N LEU A 118 9.59 4.93 -5.17
CA LEU A 118 8.54 4.24 -5.91
C LEU A 118 7.28 5.11 -6.04
N PHE A 119 6.82 5.67 -4.91
CA PHE A 119 5.65 6.56 -4.92
C PHE A 119 5.88 7.80 -5.79
N LEU A 120 7.03 8.47 -5.64
CA LEU A 120 7.36 9.65 -6.44
C LEU A 120 7.42 9.32 -7.93
N ARG A 121 7.95 8.14 -8.29
CA ARG A 121 7.95 7.68 -9.68
C ARG A 121 6.55 7.46 -10.22
N PHE A 122 5.64 6.88 -9.43
CA PHE A 122 4.23 6.76 -9.80
C PHE A 122 3.56 8.13 -10.01
N VAL A 123 3.94 9.13 -9.19
CA VAL A 123 3.48 10.51 -9.37
C VAL A 123 4.00 11.11 -10.68
N GLU A 124 5.28 10.94 -11.00
CA GLU A 124 5.89 11.38 -12.26
C GLU A 124 5.23 10.73 -13.48
N MET A 125 4.88 9.46 -13.39
CA MET A 125 4.12 8.72 -14.40
C MET A 125 2.64 9.14 -14.47
N LYS A 126 2.21 10.13 -13.68
CA LYS A 126 0.82 10.64 -13.61
C LYS A 126 -0.23 9.57 -13.24
N LEU A 127 0.17 8.48 -12.58
CA LEU A 127 -0.75 7.40 -12.22
C LEU A 127 -1.85 7.82 -11.24
N PHE A 128 -1.68 8.96 -10.56
CA PHE A 128 -2.66 9.52 -9.63
C PHE A 128 -3.42 10.73 -10.19
N ALA A 129 -3.26 11.08 -11.47
CA ALA A 129 -3.83 12.31 -12.03
C ALA A 129 -5.35 12.42 -11.79
N ASN A 130 -6.08 11.30 -11.92
CA ASN A 130 -7.53 11.22 -11.72
C ASN A 130 -7.92 10.69 -10.33
N ALA A 131 -6.96 10.50 -9.41
CA ALA A 131 -7.19 9.99 -8.06
C ALA A 131 -7.22 11.09 -7.00
N MET A 132 -6.87 12.31 -7.36
CA MET A 132 -6.78 13.42 -6.41
C MET A 132 -8.18 13.95 -6.08
N PHE A 133 -8.38 14.24 -4.79
CA PHE A 133 -9.59 14.91 -4.33
C PHE A 133 -9.25 16.35 -3.94
N CYS A 134 -9.92 17.34 -4.52
CA CYS A 134 -9.59 18.77 -4.35
C CYS A 134 -8.13 19.12 -4.67
N GLY A 135 -7.53 18.46 -5.66
CA GLY A 135 -6.11 18.63 -5.96
C GLY A 135 -5.15 18.02 -4.93
N CYS A 136 -5.65 17.24 -3.97
CA CYS A 136 -4.89 16.64 -2.88
C CYS A 136 -4.83 15.10 -3.03
N PHE A 137 -3.72 14.52 -2.60
CA PHE A 137 -3.63 13.07 -2.37
C PHE A 137 -4.42 12.70 -1.13
N VAL A 138 -5.23 11.65 -1.19
CA VAL A 138 -5.93 11.12 -0.02
C VAL A 138 -5.06 10.06 0.65
N LEU A 139 -4.56 10.37 1.83
CA LEU A 139 -3.61 9.57 2.61
C LEU A 139 -4.30 8.94 3.80
N VAL A 140 -4.52 7.64 3.77
CA VAL A 140 -5.16 6.89 4.87
C VAL A 140 -4.11 6.38 5.83
N LEU A 141 -4.39 6.54 7.12
CA LEU A 141 -3.60 6.01 8.23
C LEU A 141 -4.36 4.89 8.92
N ASP A 142 -3.69 3.79 9.17
CA ASP A 142 -4.20 2.72 10.03
C ASP A 142 -3.06 1.82 10.53
N ALA A 143 -3.24 1.18 11.68
CA ALA A 143 -2.26 0.27 12.25
C ALA A 143 -2.59 -1.17 11.92
N THR A 144 -1.56 -1.95 11.56
CA THR A 144 -1.71 -3.36 11.25
C THR A 144 -0.78 -4.23 12.09
N LYS A 145 -1.23 -5.44 12.40
CA LYS A 145 -0.36 -6.47 12.98
C LYS A 145 0.54 -7.03 11.88
N VAL A 146 1.85 -6.92 12.12
CA VAL A 146 2.89 -7.39 11.18
C VAL A 146 3.33 -8.80 11.51
N GLU A 147 3.41 -9.13 12.82
CA GLU A 147 3.95 -10.42 13.27
C GLU A 147 3.38 -10.76 14.65
N GLU A 148 3.08 -12.04 14.86
CA GLU A 148 2.79 -12.59 16.18
C GLU A 148 3.94 -13.49 16.61
N ARG A 149 4.62 -13.16 17.70
CA ARG A 149 5.63 -14.00 18.32
C ARG A 149 5.07 -14.69 19.54
N ARG A 150 5.24 -15.99 19.61
CA ARG A 150 4.91 -16.81 20.78
C ARG A 150 6.19 -17.26 21.45
N GLY A 151 6.33 -16.98 22.74
CA GLY A 151 7.42 -17.53 23.56
C GLY A 151 7.17 -19.01 23.87
N SER A 152 8.20 -19.81 23.77
CA SER A 152 8.21 -21.20 24.26
C SER A 152 8.44 -21.21 25.77
N GLY A 153 7.49 -21.60 26.58
CA GLY A 153 7.61 -21.76 28.02
C GLY A 153 6.27 -21.84 28.74
N LEU A 154 6.27 -22.27 30.02
CA LEU A 154 5.07 -22.45 30.86
C LEU A 154 4.20 -21.18 31.01
N LEU A 155 4.75 -20.00 30.76
CA LEU A 155 4.11 -18.69 30.79
C LEU A 155 4.00 -18.06 29.40
N GLY A 156 3.76 -18.87 28.36
CA GLY A 156 3.69 -18.48 26.95
C GLY A 156 3.25 -17.04 26.69
N TRP A 157 4.22 -16.11 26.60
CA TRP A 157 3.93 -14.72 26.25
C TRP A 157 3.70 -14.60 24.74
N ARG A 158 2.67 -13.84 24.40
CA ARG A 158 2.45 -13.42 23.00
C ARG A 158 2.91 -11.98 22.85
N ARG A 159 3.73 -11.71 21.86
CA ARG A 159 4.14 -10.35 21.51
C ARG A 159 3.72 -10.05 20.08
N ASN A 160 2.75 -9.19 19.94
CA ASN A 160 2.33 -8.68 18.64
C ASN A 160 3.24 -7.52 18.23
N ARG A 161 3.77 -7.59 17.02
CA ARG A 161 4.43 -6.45 16.40
C ARG A 161 3.42 -5.74 15.51
N MET A 162 3.28 -4.45 15.75
CA MET A 162 2.39 -3.58 15.00
C MET A 162 3.18 -2.52 14.25
N ALA A 163 2.64 -2.06 13.14
CA ALA A 163 3.13 -0.91 12.42
C ALA A 163 1.97 0.00 12.04
N LEU A 164 2.20 1.31 12.12
CA LEU A 164 1.35 2.30 11.49
C LEU A 164 1.77 2.40 10.02
N GLU A 165 0.80 2.32 9.12
CA GLU A 165 1.02 2.49 7.69
C GLU A 165 0.27 3.71 7.18
N ALA A 166 0.90 4.44 6.26
CA ALA A 166 0.30 5.52 5.52
C ALA A 166 0.21 5.12 4.05
N LYS A 167 -1.01 5.08 3.52
CA LYS A 167 -1.29 4.64 2.15
C LYS A 167 -2.06 5.68 1.37
N VAL A 168 -1.59 6.02 0.18
CA VAL A 168 -2.36 6.82 -0.78
C VAL A 168 -3.39 5.92 -1.43
N ILE A 169 -4.67 6.28 -1.30
CA ILE A 169 -5.78 5.53 -1.89
C ILE A 169 -6.28 6.18 -3.18
N THR A 170 -6.87 5.36 -4.04
CA THR A 170 -7.47 5.81 -5.29
C THR A 170 -8.93 5.33 -5.41
N PRO A 171 -9.78 6.01 -6.18
CA PRO A 171 -11.18 5.59 -6.37
C PRO A 171 -11.35 4.21 -7.00
N TRP A 172 -10.34 3.74 -7.74
CA TRP A 172 -10.35 2.41 -8.36
C TRP A 172 -9.76 1.30 -7.48
N GLY A 173 -9.40 1.60 -6.22
CA GLY A 173 -9.10 0.59 -5.20
C GLY A 173 -7.63 0.36 -4.89
N TRP A 174 -6.70 1.17 -5.41
CA TRP A 174 -5.31 1.08 -4.95
C TRP A 174 -5.18 1.66 -3.54
N ALA A 175 -4.26 1.06 -2.78
CA ALA A 175 -3.80 1.55 -1.48
C ALA A 175 -2.26 1.46 -1.44
N ILE A 176 -1.60 2.47 -2.01
CA ILE A 176 -0.15 2.50 -2.21
C ILE A 176 0.55 2.97 -0.94
N THR A 177 1.30 2.09 -0.32
CA THR A 177 2.05 2.37 0.90
C THR A 177 3.18 3.36 0.62
N VAL A 178 3.16 4.50 1.30
CA VAL A 178 4.19 5.55 1.18
C VAL A 178 5.09 5.63 2.39
N ALA A 179 4.60 5.23 3.56
CA ALA A 179 5.39 5.19 4.78
C ALA A 179 4.91 4.09 5.74
N VAL A 180 5.85 3.54 6.48
CA VAL A 180 5.63 2.55 7.53
C VAL A 180 6.37 3.00 8.78
N GLU A 181 5.74 2.98 9.94
CA GLU A 181 6.36 3.32 11.21
C GLU A 181 6.09 2.22 12.23
N PRO A 182 7.12 1.56 12.78
CA PRO A 182 6.96 0.56 13.83
C PRO A 182 6.34 1.17 15.08
N MET A 183 5.33 0.50 15.63
CA MET A 183 4.74 0.90 16.91
C MET A 183 5.51 0.29 18.07
N ARG A 184 5.54 1.00 19.19
CA ARG A 184 6.11 0.47 20.44
C ARG A 184 5.16 -0.57 21.03
N PRO A 185 5.67 -1.60 21.73
CA PRO A 185 4.84 -2.53 22.47
C PRO A 185 4.00 -1.80 23.51
N TRP A 186 2.75 -2.23 23.71
CA TRP A 186 1.81 -1.68 24.69
C TRP A 186 1.28 -2.75 25.63
N ARG A 187 0.74 -2.34 26.78
CA ARG A 187 0.17 -3.22 27.82
C ARG A 187 -1.35 -3.10 27.92
N SER A 188 -1.94 -2.01 27.41
CA SER A 188 -3.37 -1.74 27.46
C SER A 188 -3.86 -1.12 26.15
N ASP A 189 -5.17 -1.15 25.88
CA ASP A 189 -5.77 -0.54 24.69
C ASP A 189 -5.56 0.99 24.66
N ARG A 190 -5.50 1.64 25.81
CA ARG A 190 -5.18 3.06 25.91
C ARG A 190 -3.74 3.33 25.47
N GLU A 191 -2.77 2.53 25.94
CA GLU A 191 -1.38 2.63 25.51
C GLU A 191 -1.22 2.34 24.01
N LYS A 192 -2.05 1.44 23.46
CA LYS A 192 -2.08 1.18 22.01
C LYS A 192 -2.44 2.44 21.24
N GLN A 193 -3.49 3.15 21.63
CA GLN A 193 -3.90 4.40 20.98
C GLN A 193 -2.82 5.47 21.05
N ASP A 194 -2.20 5.65 22.20
CA ASP A 194 -1.09 6.57 22.38
C ASP A 194 0.12 6.17 21.50
N CYS A 195 0.37 4.87 21.34
CA CYS A 195 1.41 4.38 20.44
C CYS A 195 1.15 4.68 18.96
N GLU A 196 -0.10 4.62 18.49
CA GLU A 196 -0.47 4.99 17.10
C GLU A 196 -0.25 6.48 16.85
N LEU A 197 -0.74 7.35 17.74
CA LEU A 197 -0.54 8.80 17.63
C LEU A 197 0.95 9.18 17.72
N ALA A 198 1.69 8.54 18.63
CA ALA A 198 3.13 8.72 18.73
C ALA A 198 3.88 8.24 17.47
N ALA A 199 3.43 7.15 16.85
CA ALA A 199 3.96 6.67 15.59
C ALA A 199 3.70 7.66 14.45
N LEU A 200 2.50 8.26 14.38
CA LEU A 200 2.19 9.33 13.44
C LEU A 200 3.12 10.53 13.63
N GLY A 201 3.36 10.97 14.87
CA GLY A 201 4.29 12.06 15.16
C GLY A 201 5.72 11.80 14.68
N ARG A 202 6.19 10.54 14.76
CA ARG A 202 7.50 10.15 14.19
C ARG A 202 7.48 10.09 12.66
N MET A 203 6.36 9.67 12.06
CA MET A 203 6.19 9.55 10.62
C MET A 203 6.03 10.91 9.93
N GLU A 204 5.52 11.92 10.61
CA GLU A 204 5.17 13.24 10.07
C GLU A 204 6.27 13.87 9.22
N LYS A 205 7.50 13.93 9.74
CA LYS A 205 8.65 14.53 9.02
C LYS A 205 8.92 13.82 7.68
N ARG A 206 8.72 12.49 7.66
CA ARG A 206 8.87 11.68 6.44
C ARG A 206 7.77 11.99 5.45
N LEU A 207 6.52 12.02 5.89
CA LEU A 207 5.38 12.37 5.06
C LEU A 207 5.52 13.78 4.47
N LYS A 208 5.92 14.76 5.29
CA LYS A 208 6.17 16.12 4.81
C LYS A 208 7.22 16.16 3.70
N ARG A 209 8.30 15.38 3.82
CA ARG A 209 9.33 15.28 2.78
C ARG A 209 8.79 14.63 1.51
N ILE A 210 8.03 13.54 1.61
CA ILE A 210 7.46 12.80 0.47
C ILE A 210 6.52 13.69 -0.32
N PHE A 211 5.60 14.36 0.34
CA PHE A 211 4.59 15.18 -0.34
C PHE A 211 5.09 16.59 -0.71
N GLY A 212 6.06 17.13 0.03
CA GLY A 212 6.61 18.46 -0.22
C GLY A 212 5.53 19.55 -0.17
N ARG A 213 5.26 20.20 -1.32
CA ARG A 213 4.21 21.21 -1.49
C ARG A 213 2.89 20.65 -2.03
N ARG A 214 2.80 19.35 -2.24
CA ARG A 214 1.58 18.70 -2.75
C ARG A 214 0.51 18.69 -1.66
N GLY A 215 -0.73 18.94 -2.05
CA GLY A 215 -1.87 18.87 -1.14
C GLY A 215 -2.07 17.45 -0.63
N VAL A 216 -2.41 17.33 0.65
CA VAL A 216 -2.73 16.06 1.32
C VAL A 216 -4.04 16.21 2.07
N ILE A 217 -4.91 15.22 1.96
CA ILE A 217 -6.05 15.00 2.84
C ILE A 217 -5.71 13.79 3.70
N LEU A 218 -5.48 14.01 4.98
CA LEU A 218 -5.23 12.95 5.94
C LEU A 218 -6.54 12.27 6.32
N MET A 219 -6.60 10.95 6.23
CA MET A 219 -7.80 10.18 6.54
C MET A 219 -7.49 9.10 7.58
N GLY A 220 -8.40 8.86 8.50
CA GLY A 220 -8.25 7.85 9.54
C GLY A 220 -9.55 7.53 10.24
N ASP A 221 -9.48 6.62 11.19
CA ASP A 221 -10.61 6.31 12.06
C ASP A 221 -10.84 7.41 13.12
N ALA A 222 -11.78 7.18 14.03
CA ALA A 222 -12.13 8.15 15.08
C ALA A 222 -10.98 8.43 16.09
N LEU A 223 -9.95 7.61 16.14
CA LEU A 223 -8.76 7.84 16.96
C LEU A 223 -8.04 9.12 16.54
N TYR A 224 -7.98 9.39 15.23
CA TYR A 224 -7.27 10.54 14.66
C TYR A 224 -8.07 11.85 14.77
N ALA A 225 -9.36 11.79 15.13
CA ALA A 225 -10.19 12.96 15.44
C ALA A 225 -9.82 13.54 16.81
N CYS A 226 -8.62 14.10 16.95
CA CYS A 226 -8.11 14.69 18.21
C CYS A 226 -7.19 15.87 17.92
N GLN A 227 -7.06 16.75 18.93
CA GLN A 227 -6.32 18.01 18.86
C GLN A 227 -4.90 17.84 18.28
N SER A 228 -4.15 16.86 18.81
CA SER A 228 -2.77 16.63 18.39
C SER A 228 -2.62 16.29 16.91
N VAL A 229 -3.60 15.63 16.30
CA VAL A 229 -3.60 15.32 14.86
C VAL A 229 -4.03 16.54 14.04
N LEU A 230 -5.01 17.32 14.53
CA LEU A 230 -5.38 18.59 13.90
C LEU A 230 -4.20 19.57 13.88
N ASP A 231 -3.40 19.59 14.95
CA ASP A 231 -2.15 20.38 15.01
C ASP A 231 -1.14 19.92 13.93
N ILE A 232 -1.02 18.60 13.68
CA ILE A 232 -0.21 18.07 12.58
C ILE A 232 -0.74 18.55 11.23
N CYS A 233 -2.05 18.45 11.00
CA CYS A 233 -2.65 18.90 9.76
C CYS A 233 -2.40 20.41 9.54
N ARG A 234 -2.69 21.24 10.53
CA ARG A 234 -2.52 22.70 10.45
C ARG A 234 -1.09 23.12 10.14
N ARG A 235 -0.10 22.62 10.90
CA ARG A 235 1.30 23.04 10.70
C ARG A 235 1.92 22.55 9.37
N ASN A 236 1.31 21.53 8.74
CA ASN A 236 1.76 21.03 7.44
C ASN A 236 0.91 21.56 6.27
N GLY A 237 -0.19 22.28 6.53
CA GLY A 237 -1.14 22.71 5.51
C GLY A 237 -1.88 21.54 4.88
N TRP A 238 -2.14 20.50 5.65
CA TRP A 238 -2.91 19.33 5.22
C TRP A 238 -4.37 19.45 5.63
N HIS A 239 -5.26 18.98 4.78
CA HIS A 239 -6.66 18.78 5.10
C HIS A 239 -6.89 17.42 5.77
N TYR A 240 -8.10 17.21 6.29
CA TYR A 240 -8.44 15.94 6.91
C TYR A 240 -9.89 15.49 6.63
N ILE A 241 -10.10 14.17 6.70
CA ILE A 241 -11.41 13.53 6.75
C ILE A 241 -11.28 12.38 7.76
N PHE A 242 -11.81 12.54 8.97
CA PHE A 242 -11.75 11.52 10.01
C PHE A 242 -13.13 10.98 10.32
N VAL A 243 -13.23 9.68 10.59
CA VAL A 243 -14.49 9.11 11.11
C VAL A 243 -14.85 9.82 12.40
N PHE A 244 -16.09 10.26 12.50
CA PHE A 244 -16.60 10.96 13.67
C PHE A 244 -17.57 10.07 14.44
N LYS A 245 -17.32 9.85 15.75
CA LYS A 245 -18.10 8.97 16.62
C LYS A 245 -18.25 9.57 17.99
N GLU A 246 -19.40 9.33 18.63
CA GLU A 246 -19.73 9.83 19.96
C GLU A 246 -18.67 9.51 21.01
N GLY A 247 -18.16 8.26 21.03
CA GLY A 247 -17.26 7.77 22.08
C GLY A 247 -15.92 8.49 22.20
N ARG A 248 -15.49 9.28 21.18
CA ARG A 248 -14.21 10.01 21.22
C ARG A 248 -14.36 11.44 21.74
N SER A 249 -15.45 12.11 21.40
CA SER A 249 -15.72 13.51 21.77
C SER A 249 -17.21 13.72 21.98
N PRO A 250 -17.78 13.19 23.10
CA PRO A 250 -19.24 13.13 23.29
C PRO A 250 -19.94 14.47 23.25
N SER A 251 -19.34 15.52 23.81
CA SER A 251 -19.92 16.87 23.82
C SER A 251 -20.00 17.46 22.41
N ILE A 252 -18.93 17.36 21.66
CA ILE A 252 -18.84 17.88 20.30
C ILE A 252 -19.75 17.06 19.37
N PHE A 253 -19.83 15.76 19.60
CA PHE A 253 -20.74 14.87 18.84
C PHE A 253 -22.21 15.30 19.06
N LYS A 254 -22.62 15.53 20.30
CA LYS A 254 -23.98 16.00 20.65
C LYS A 254 -24.30 17.37 20.02
N GLU A 255 -23.34 18.30 20.08
CA GLU A 255 -23.49 19.61 19.45
C GLU A 255 -23.66 19.49 17.94
N ALA A 256 -22.80 18.74 17.27
CA ALA A 256 -22.89 18.48 15.85
C ALA A 256 -24.24 17.81 15.49
N GLN A 257 -24.69 16.84 16.29
CA GLN A 257 -25.97 16.16 16.08
C GLN A 257 -27.13 17.12 16.21
N SER A 258 -27.14 17.99 17.23
CA SER A 258 -28.20 18.99 17.41
C SER A 258 -28.30 19.94 16.22
N ILE A 259 -27.17 20.35 15.64
CA ILE A 259 -27.16 21.20 14.44
C ILE A 259 -27.65 20.43 13.21
N LEU A 260 -27.22 19.17 13.06
CA LEU A 260 -27.69 18.31 11.98
C LEU A 260 -29.20 18.07 12.03
N ASP A 261 -29.77 17.92 13.24
CA ASP A 261 -31.21 17.70 13.44
C ASP A 261 -32.04 18.97 13.17
N LEU A 262 -31.49 20.17 13.39
CA LEU A 262 -32.10 21.44 13.03
C LEU A 262 -32.09 21.67 11.49
N SER A 263 -31.28 20.92 10.76
CA SER A 263 -31.06 21.06 9.32
C SER A 263 -31.99 20.15 8.48
N ASP A 264 -33.17 19.83 8.96
CA ASP A 264 -34.15 18.88 8.36
C ASP A 264 -34.48 19.11 6.87
N GLY A 265 -34.19 20.30 6.32
CA GLY A 265 -34.34 20.62 4.91
C GLY A 265 -33.14 20.34 4.01
N GLN A 266 -31.99 19.92 4.55
CA GLN A 266 -30.71 19.78 3.83
C GLN A 266 -30.42 18.36 3.33
N TRP A 267 -31.33 17.42 3.46
CA TRP A 267 -31.17 16.10 2.87
C TRP A 267 -31.11 16.19 1.34
N GLY A 268 -29.93 16.19 0.79
CA GLY A 268 -29.76 15.99 -0.65
C GLY A 268 -30.11 14.56 -1.03
N LYS A 269 -31.17 14.36 -1.83
CA LYS A 269 -31.43 13.04 -2.41
C LYS A 269 -30.43 12.76 -3.52
N MET A 270 -29.72 11.63 -3.41
CA MET A 270 -28.87 11.15 -4.47
C MET A 270 -29.36 9.85 -5.05
N VAL A 271 -29.37 9.81 -6.38
CA VAL A 271 -29.58 8.58 -7.14
C VAL A 271 -28.26 8.21 -7.78
N HIS A 272 -27.57 7.22 -7.24
CA HIS A 272 -26.39 6.63 -7.90
C HIS A 272 -26.84 5.42 -8.72
N VAL A 273 -26.66 5.49 -10.03
CA VAL A 273 -26.83 4.32 -10.90
C VAL A 273 -25.58 3.49 -10.84
N VAL A 274 -25.62 2.35 -10.16
CA VAL A 274 -24.48 1.41 -10.13
C VAL A 274 -24.49 0.59 -11.43
N ARG A 275 -23.37 0.60 -12.16
CA ARG A 275 -23.17 -0.22 -13.36
C ARG A 275 -23.31 -1.71 -13.04
N LYS A 276 -24.01 -2.44 -13.91
CA LYS A 276 -24.33 -3.88 -13.93
C LYS A 276 -25.58 -4.28 -13.15
N LYS A 277 -26.75 -4.07 -13.78
CA LYS A 277 -28.03 -4.75 -13.49
C LYS A 277 -28.56 -4.76 -12.04
N LYS A 278 -27.96 -4.04 -11.10
CA LYS A 278 -28.47 -3.85 -9.75
C LYS A 278 -28.36 -2.38 -9.33
N GLU A 279 -29.41 -1.68 -9.41
CA GLU A 279 -30.09 -0.78 -8.49
C GLU A 279 -29.48 0.56 -8.12
N CYS A 280 -30.38 1.53 -8.11
CA CYS A 280 -30.17 2.87 -7.58
C CYS A 280 -29.77 2.82 -6.11
N VAL A 281 -28.63 3.36 -5.76
CA VAL A 281 -28.32 3.71 -4.38
C VAL A 281 -29.02 5.00 -4.06
N VAL A 282 -30.07 4.95 -3.27
CA VAL A 282 -30.71 6.15 -2.73
C VAL A 282 -29.90 6.55 -1.50
N GLY A 283 -29.18 7.66 -1.59
CA GLY A 283 -28.42 8.20 -0.48
C GLY A 283 -29.01 9.52 0.01
N GLY A 284 -28.87 9.76 1.29
CA GLY A 284 -29.07 11.07 1.91
C GLY A 284 -27.75 11.61 2.41
N VAL A 285 -27.56 12.92 2.33
CA VAL A 285 -26.43 13.61 2.92
C VAL A 285 -26.92 14.83 3.69
N ARG A 286 -26.40 15.05 4.87
CA ARG A 286 -26.56 16.28 5.62
C ARG A 286 -25.22 16.72 6.20
N TRP A 287 -25.11 17.98 6.54
CA TRP A 287 -23.86 18.52 7.07
C TRP A 287 -24.09 19.65 8.07
N ALA A 288 -23.16 19.80 8.97
CA ALA A 288 -23.08 20.91 9.89
C ALA A 288 -21.72 21.61 9.72
N LYS A 289 -21.73 22.94 9.77
CA LYS A 289 -20.54 23.77 9.59
C LYS A 289 -20.08 24.37 10.89
N ASP A 290 -18.78 24.73 10.91
CA ASP A 290 -18.17 25.56 11.96
C ASP A 290 -18.33 25.00 13.39
N ILE A 291 -18.40 23.68 13.53
CA ILE A 291 -18.48 23.01 14.83
C ILE A 291 -17.17 23.28 15.60
N PRO A 292 -17.22 23.86 16.81
CA PRO A 292 -16.04 24.08 17.63
C PRO A 292 -15.38 22.77 18.03
N PHE A 293 -14.06 22.67 17.84
CA PHE A 293 -13.25 21.53 18.28
C PHE A 293 -11.94 22.05 18.87
N GLY A 294 -11.93 22.37 20.16
CA GLY A 294 -10.83 23.04 20.81
C GLY A 294 -10.58 24.42 20.19
N GLU A 295 -9.39 24.65 19.66
CA GLU A 295 -9.02 25.90 18.97
C GLU A 295 -9.41 25.90 17.47
N TYR A 296 -10.02 24.82 16.99
CA TYR A 296 -10.39 24.65 15.59
C TYR A 296 -11.88 24.79 15.36
N LYS A 297 -12.23 25.12 14.14
CA LYS A 297 -13.58 24.91 13.61
C LYS A 297 -13.51 23.76 12.60
N THR A 298 -14.48 22.86 12.67
CA THR A 298 -14.58 21.70 11.81
C THR A 298 -15.97 21.60 11.22
N ASN A 299 -16.09 20.92 10.09
CA ASN A 299 -17.38 20.56 9.50
C ASN A 299 -17.65 19.08 9.77
N VAL A 300 -18.92 18.72 9.95
CA VAL A 300 -19.36 17.34 10.06
C VAL A 300 -20.25 17.01 8.89
N VAL A 301 -19.94 15.94 8.20
CA VAL A 301 -20.72 15.40 7.07
C VAL A 301 -21.27 14.04 7.47
N GLU A 302 -22.56 13.84 7.29
CA GLU A 302 -23.23 12.57 7.51
C GLU A 302 -23.75 12.03 6.19
N ILE A 303 -23.51 10.76 5.89
CA ILE A 303 -24.02 10.09 4.70
C ILE A 303 -24.83 8.85 5.06
N HIS A 304 -25.93 8.69 4.36
CA HIS A 304 -26.73 7.46 4.33
C HIS A 304 -26.73 6.94 2.90
N GLN A 305 -26.32 5.71 2.70
CA GLN A 305 -26.40 5.02 1.42
C GLN A 305 -27.19 3.74 1.61
N MET A 306 -28.25 3.58 0.84
CA MET A 306 -29.08 2.39 0.82
C MET A 306 -29.00 1.75 -0.56
N VAL A 307 -28.87 0.42 -0.58
CA VAL A 307 -29.02 -0.35 -1.82
C VAL A 307 -30.50 -0.75 -1.91
N ALA A 308 -31.20 -0.35 -2.96
CA ALA A 308 -32.67 -0.47 -3.06
C ALA A 308 -33.22 -1.90 -2.96
N SER A 309 -32.39 -2.94 -3.13
CA SER A 309 -32.79 -4.37 -3.07
C SER A 309 -32.39 -5.08 -1.80
N ASP A 310 -31.59 -4.45 -0.93
CA ASP A 310 -31.00 -5.14 0.23
C ASP A 310 -30.75 -4.15 1.37
N GLU A 311 -31.61 -4.15 2.39
CA GLU A 311 -31.44 -3.35 3.60
C GLU A 311 -30.12 -3.67 4.34
N SER A 312 -29.56 -4.88 4.15
CA SER A 312 -28.26 -5.28 4.70
C SER A 312 -27.09 -4.53 4.05
N GLY A 313 -27.28 -3.91 2.89
CA GLY A 313 -26.32 -3.07 2.18
C GLY A 313 -26.32 -1.60 2.60
N ALA A 314 -27.13 -1.19 3.56
CA ALA A 314 -27.18 0.18 4.05
C ALA A 314 -25.84 0.58 4.70
N TYR A 315 -25.32 1.74 4.33
CA TYR A 315 -24.14 2.32 4.94
C TYR A 315 -24.49 3.66 5.60
N TYR A 316 -24.10 3.80 6.84
CA TYR A 316 -24.17 5.05 7.58
C TYR A 316 -22.77 5.47 8.03
N GLY A 317 -22.40 6.72 7.80
CA GLY A 317 -21.12 7.25 8.21
C GLY A 317 -21.17 8.74 8.53
N GLN A 318 -20.45 9.12 9.56
CA GLN A 318 -20.21 10.52 9.90
C GLN A 318 -18.71 10.81 9.84
N PHE A 319 -18.38 11.97 9.27
CA PHE A 319 -17.00 12.39 9.01
C PHE A 319 -16.79 13.83 9.46
N MET A 320 -15.71 14.05 10.20
CA MET A 320 -15.21 15.36 10.55
C MET A 320 -14.17 15.82 9.53
N THR A 321 -14.24 17.06 9.08
CA THR A 321 -13.37 17.61 8.06
C THR A 321 -13.19 19.13 8.19
N ASP A 322 -12.07 19.68 7.71
CA ASP A 322 -11.84 21.11 7.51
C ASP A 322 -12.14 21.56 6.08
N LEU A 323 -12.47 20.60 5.19
CA LEU A 323 -12.85 20.93 3.82
C LEU A 323 -14.14 21.72 3.81
N GLU A 324 -14.22 22.72 2.94
CA GLU A 324 -15.42 23.54 2.79
C GLU A 324 -16.58 22.71 2.23
N VAL A 325 -17.75 22.83 2.88
CA VAL A 325 -18.98 22.13 2.53
C VAL A 325 -20.05 23.15 2.15
N ASN A 326 -20.20 23.46 0.87
CA ASN A 326 -21.09 24.50 0.39
C ASN A 326 -22.45 23.99 -0.04
N ASP A 327 -22.53 22.74 -0.45
CA ASP A 327 -23.73 22.10 -0.97
C ASP A 327 -23.77 20.59 -0.74
N ALA A 328 -24.90 19.96 -1.05
CA ALA A 328 -25.11 18.53 -0.91
C ALA A 328 -24.15 17.68 -1.76
N ARG A 329 -23.79 18.17 -2.95
CA ARG A 329 -22.83 17.48 -3.83
C ARG A 329 -21.45 17.38 -3.16
N ARG A 330 -20.99 18.49 -2.61
CA ARG A 330 -19.71 18.55 -1.91
C ARG A 330 -19.68 17.69 -0.65
N ALA A 331 -20.76 17.76 0.14
CA ALA A 331 -20.92 16.91 1.31
C ALA A 331 -20.85 15.41 0.94
N LEU A 332 -21.50 15.03 -0.14
CA LEU A 332 -21.48 13.66 -0.60
C LEU A 332 -20.11 13.22 -1.10
N GLU A 333 -19.41 14.06 -1.87
CA GLU A 333 -18.04 13.75 -2.32
C GLU A 333 -17.13 13.46 -1.10
N ILE A 334 -17.21 14.32 -0.06
CA ILE A 334 -16.46 14.13 1.19
C ILE A 334 -16.84 12.82 1.88
N GLY A 335 -18.15 12.57 2.05
CA GLY A 335 -18.63 11.33 2.68
C GLY A 335 -18.26 10.07 1.88
N THR A 336 -18.29 10.14 0.55
CA THR A 336 -17.87 9.03 -0.33
C THR A 336 -16.37 8.75 -0.16
N TRP A 337 -15.53 9.77 -0.12
CA TRP A 337 -14.12 9.60 0.17
C TRP A 337 -13.91 9.05 1.59
N GLY A 338 -14.60 9.57 2.59
CA GLY A 338 -14.55 9.05 3.95
C GLY A 338 -14.87 7.55 4.03
N ARG A 339 -15.85 7.09 3.23
CA ARG A 339 -16.15 5.66 3.11
C ARG A 339 -14.99 4.88 2.52
N HIS A 340 -14.22 5.42 1.58
CA HIS A 340 -13.08 4.74 0.96
C HIS A 340 -11.94 4.43 1.96
N ARG A 341 -12.00 4.90 3.21
CA ARG A 341 -11.05 4.50 4.27
C ARG A 341 -10.91 2.98 4.37
N TRP A 342 -11.99 2.22 4.13
CA TRP A 342 -11.95 0.75 4.19
C TRP A 342 -10.96 0.11 3.21
N LEU A 343 -10.49 0.84 2.19
CA LEU A 343 -9.49 0.33 1.23
C LEU A 343 -8.17 -0.05 1.91
N ILE A 344 -7.78 0.65 2.99
CA ILE A 344 -6.58 0.26 3.75
C ILE A 344 -6.78 -1.09 4.45
N GLU A 345 -7.97 -1.35 4.99
CA GLU A 345 -8.30 -2.63 5.61
C GLU A 345 -8.32 -3.77 4.59
N SER A 346 -8.82 -3.50 3.37
CA SER A 346 -8.78 -4.45 2.25
C SER A 346 -7.35 -4.74 1.79
N SER A 347 -6.48 -3.71 1.76
CA SER A 347 -5.06 -3.85 1.51
C SER A 347 -4.41 -4.76 2.57
N PHE A 348 -4.67 -4.53 3.86
CA PHE A 348 -4.17 -5.39 4.95
C PHE A 348 -4.64 -6.83 4.83
N LYS A 349 -5.89 -7.07 4.43
CA LYS A 349 -6.39 -8.43 4.18
C LYS A 349 -5.59 -9.12 3.08
N THR A 350 -5.26 -8.42 2.00
CA THR A 350 -4.42 -8.96 0.92
C THR A 350 -2.99 -9.23 1.41
N GLU A 351 -2.41 -8.33 2.20
CA GLU A 351 -1.07 -8.49 2.75
C GLU A 351 -0.96 -9.70 3.71
N LYS A 352 -1.99 -9.93 4.52
CA LYS A 352 -2.01 -10.98 5.54
C LYS A 352 -2.35 -12.37 5.00
N ARG A 353 -3.14 -12.45 3.91
CA ARG A 353 -3.52 -13.74 3.34
C ARG A 353 -2.30 -14.57 2.97
N GLU A 354 -2.39 -15.86 3.28
CA GLU A 354 -1.41 -16.85 2.84
C GLU A 354 -1.81 -17.45 1.49
N GLY A 355 -0.82 -18.03 0.80
CA GLY A 355 -1.05 -18.70 -0.48
C GLY A 355 -1.12 -17.75 -1.68
N GLU A 356 -1.92 -18.12 -2.67
CA GLU A 356 -1.93 -17.46 -3.99
C GLU A 356 -2.56 -16.05 -3.98
N ASP A 357 -3.42 -15.78 -3.01
CA ASP A 357 -4.17 -14.51 -2.96
C ASP A 357 -3.54 -13.44 -2.07
N GLY A 358 -2.38 -13.71 -1.44
CA GLY A 358 -1.79 -12.78 -0.49
C GLY A 358 -0.27 -12.76 -0.46
N PHE A 359 0.27 -12.03 0.53
CA PHE A 359 1.71 -11.84 0.74
C PHE A 359 2.22 -12.50 2.04
N GLY A 360 1.32 -13.06 2.88
CA GLY A 360 1.69 -13.76 4.10
C GLY A 360 2.35 -12.88 5.17
N LEU A 361 1.90 -11.62 5.33
CA LEU A 361 2.53 -10.64 6.24
C LEU A 361 2.70 -11.15 7.67
N GLU A 362 1.70 -11.85 8.21
CA GLU A 362 1.76 -12.35 9.59
C GLU A 362 2.65 -13.59 9.76
N HIS A 363 3.10 -14.18 8.66
CA HIS A 363 4.03 -15.31 8.67
C HIS A 363 5.45 -14.83 9.00
N THR A 364 6.05 -15.38 10.05
CA THR A 364 7.40 -15.01 10.47
C THR A 364 8.44 -15.45 9.45
N PHE A 365 8.85 -14.56 8.57
CA PHE A 365 9.89 -14.83 7.58
C PHE A 365 11.29 -14.84 8.20
N CYS A 366 11.59 -13.89 9.09
CA CYS A 366 12.89 -13.76 9.76
C CYS A 366 12.72 -13.65 11.27
N LYS A 367 13.57 -14.36 12.04
CA LYS A 367 13.55 -14.28 13.52
C LYS A 367 14.12 -12.97 14.06
N ASN A 368 15.10 -12.39 13.38
CA ASN A 368 15.72 -11.12 13.77
C ASN A 368 14.73 -9.96 13.55
N GLU A 369 14.66 -9.02 14.49
CA GLU A 369 13.71 -7.90 14.44
C GLU A 369 14.00 -6.95 13.27
N ASN A 370 15.28 -6.62 13.01
CA ASN A 370 15.65 -5.76 11.89
C ASN A 370 15.33 -6.43 10.54
N ALA A 371 15.64 -7.72 10.42
CA ALA A 371 15.32 -8.51 9.24
C ALA A 371 13.81 -8.57 8.98
N SER A 372 13.00 -8.76 10.01
CA SER A 372 11.54 -8.76 9.88
C SER A 372 11.00 -7.38 9.48
N ARG A 373 11.57 -6.28 10.00
CA ARG A 373 11.24 -4.92 9.55
C ARG A 373 11.65 -4.67 8.10
N ALA A 374 12.85 -5.12 7.71
CA ALA A 374 13.32 -5.03 6.33
C ALA A 374 12.41 -5.82 5.39
N MET A 375 12.05 -7.06 5.76
CA MET A 375 11.12 -7.90 5.00
C MET A 375 9.75 -7.25 4.83
N HIS A 376 9.21 -6.62 5.88
CA HIS A 376 7.96 -5.88 5.81
C HIS A 376 8.03 -4.75 4.77
N LEU A 377 9.11 -3.96 4.76
CA LEU A 377 9.29 -2.88 3.78
C LEU A 377 9.42 -3.42 2.34
N LEU A 378 10.14 -4.53 2.15
CA LEU A 378 10.24 -5.19 0.84
C LEU A 378 8.89 -5.77 0.40
N MET A 379 8.08 -6.29 1.32
CA MET A 379 6.73 -6.75 1.03
C MET A 379 5.82 -5.57 0.61
N GLN A 380 5.87 -4.44 1.30
CA GLN A 380 5.12 -3.24 0.91
C GLN A 380 5.54 -2.74 -0.48
N PHE A 381 6.85 -2.80 -0.78
CA PHE A 381 7.36 -2.50 -2.11
C PHE A 381 6.77 -3.44 -3.16
N ALA A 382 6.84 -4.76 -2.94
CA ALA A 382 6.29 -5.76 -3.84
C ALA A 382 4.77 -5.59 -4.02
N HIS A 383 4.03 -5.27 -2.95
CA HIS A 383 2.60 -5.04 -3.00
C HIS A 383 2.23 -3.78 -3.80
N ASN A 384 2.97 -2.68 -3.64
CA ASN A 384 2.78 -1.47 -4.43
C ASN A 384 3.00 -1.74 -5.93
N VAL A 385 4.11 -2.41 -6.27
CA VAL A 385 4.41 -2.86 -7.64
C VAL A 385 3.27 -3.70 -8.18
N TRP A 386 2.80 -4.68 -7.40
CA TRP A 386 1.72 -5.57 -7.81
C TRP A 386 0.41 -4.84 -8.10
N GLN A 387 -0.01 -3.90 -7.24
CA GLN A 387 -1.25 -3.16 -7.43
C GLN A 387 -1.27 -2.41 -8.77
N VAL A 388 -0.20 -1.68 -9.07
CA VAL A 388 -0.08 -0.91 -10.32
C VAL A 388 0.03 -1.84 -11.52
N PHE A 389 0.87 -2.88 -11.43
CA PHE A 389 1.07 -3.82 -12.52
C PHE A 389 -0.21 -4.61 -12.85
N ASN A 390 -0.94 -5.07 -11.83
CA ASN A 390 -2.16 -5.85 -12.03
C ASN A 390 -3.25 -5.04 -12.74
N SER A 391 -3.49 -3.79 -12.32
CA SER A 391 -4.55 -2.96 -12.88
C SER A 391 -4.19 -2.31 -14.23
N GLY A 392 -2.89 -1.95 -14.42
CA GLY A 392 -2.48 -1.28 -15.64
C GLY A 392 -2.11 -2.22 -16.78
N PHE A 393 -1.46 -3.34 -16.47
CA PHE A 393 -0.86 -4.21 -17.49
C PHE A 393 -1.55 -5.56 -17.65
N LEU A 394 -1.97 -6.19 -16.54
CA LEU A 394 -2.58 -7.53 -16.61
C LEU A 394 -4.05 -7.48 -17.04
N GLU A 395 -4.80 -6.43 -16.70
CA GLU A 395 -6.18 -6.28 -17.14
C GLU A 395 -6.27 -6.22 -18.67
N ASN A 396 -5.31 -5.56 -19.33
CA ASN A 396 -5.24 -5.49 -20.80
C ASN A 396 -4.87 -6.83 -21.45
N LEU A 397 -4.20 -7.75 -20.74
CA LEU A 397 -3.90 -9.09 -21.23
C LEU A 397 -5.10 -10.04 -21.16
N SER A 398 -6.08 -9.73 -20.31
CA SER A 398 -7.28 -10.56 -20.10
C SER A 398 -8.47 -10.17 -20.98
N VAL A 399 -8.33 -9.16 -21.85
CA VAL A 399 -9.37 -8.78 -22.82
C VAL A 399 -9.65 -9.95 -23.77
N GLY A 400 -10.83 -10.54 -23.65
CA GLY A 400 -11.24 -11.76 -24.41
C GLY A 400 -11.06 -13.08 -23.67
N CYS A 401 -10.44 -13.12 -22.49
CA CYS A 401 -10.32 -14.30 -21.63
C CYS A 401 -11.18 -14.15 -20.35
N ARG A 402 -11.58 -15.27 -19.71
CA ARG A 402 -12.18 -15.24 -18.37
C ARG A 402 -11.23 -14.50 -17.43
N LYS A 403 -11.77 -13.58 -16.60
CA LYS A 403 -10.98 -12.88 -15.57
C LYS A 403 -10.12 -13.89 -14.79
N VAL A 404 -8.81 -13.77 -14.96
CA VAL A 404 -7.84 -14.60 -14.24
C VAL A 404 -7.75 -14.03 -12.82
N ALA A 405 -7.93 -14.88 -11.81
CA ALA A 405 -7.78 -14.46 -10.41
C ALA A 405 -6.36 -13.91 -10.17
N GLN A 406 -6.25 -12.90 -9.31
CA GLN A 406 -4.97 -12.22 -9.04
C GLN A 406 -3.85 -13.20 -8.61
N GLY A 407 -4.18 -14.18 -7.77
CA GLY A 407 -3.22 -15.21 -7.34
C GLY A 407 -2.71 -16.08 -8.48
N MET A 408 -3.54 -16.36 -9.48
CA MET A 408 -3.14 -17.13 -10.63
C MET A 408 -2.10 -16.40 -11.50
N TRP A 409 -2.13 -15.06 -11.56
CA TRP A 409 -1.11 -14.28 -12.25
C TRP A 409 0.25 -14.37 -11.58
N GLY A 410 0.32 -14.31 -10.24
CA GLY A 410 1.56 -14.52 -9.49
C GLY A 410 2.19 -15.89 -9.80
N ARG A 411 1.38 -16.96 -9.80
CA ARG A 411 1.84 -18.31 -10.18
C ARG A 411 2.35 -18.34 -11.62
N LYS A 412 1.61 -17.81 -12.59
CA LYS A 412 2.02 -17.78 -14.01
C LYS A 412 3.31 -16.98 -14.25
N ILE A 413 3.53 -15.90 -13.49
CA ILE A 413 4.77 -15.15 -13.56
C ILE A 413 5.91 -16.01 -13.01
N CYS A 414 5.73 -16.64 -11.85
CA CYS A 414 6.73 -17.52 -11.26
C CYS A 414 7.08 -18.71 -12.19
N GLU A 415 6.08 -19.40 -12.73
CA GLU A 415 6.27 -20.46 -13.73
C GLU A 415 7.06 -19.98 -14.95
N ALA A 416 6.76 -18.76 -15.43
CA ALA A 416 7.48 -18.21 -16.58
C ALA A 416 8.95 -17.91 -16.27
N LEU A 417 9.27 -17.52 -15.02
CA LEU A 417 10.65 -17.30 -14.58
C LEU A 417 11.46 -18.60 -14.51
N HIS A 418 10.81 -19.75 -14.35
CA HIS A 418 11.46 -21.07 -14.41
C HIS A 418 11.67 -21.59 -15.84
N TYR A 419 10.78 -21.22 -16.77
CA TYR A 419 10.84 -21.77 -18.13
C TYR A 419 11.57 -20.87 -19.14
N TYR A 420 11.77 -19.60 -18.84
CA TYR A 420 12.33 -18.64 -19.77
C TYR A 420 13.44 -17.83 -19.12
N ASP A 421 14.62 -17.89 -19.72
CA ASP A 421 15.72 -16.98 -19.45
C ASP A 421 15.48 -15.70 -20.30
N TYR A 422 15.27 -14.57 -19.64
CA TYR A 422 15.08 -13.28 -20.27
C TYR A 422 16.47 -12.66 -20.47
N SER A 423 17.11 -12.93 -21.61
CA SER A 423 18.42 -12.38 -21.92
C SER A 423 18.40 -10.85 -21.94
N THR A 424 19.53 -10.23 -21.61
CA THR A 424 19.69 -8.77 -21.62
C THR A 424 19.39 -8.19 -23.01
N ALA A 425 19.73 -8.90 -24.09
CA ALA A 425 19.46 -8.47 -25.46
C ALA A 425 17.94 -8.40 -25.78
N GLU A 426 17.11 -9.36 -25.28
CA GLU A 426 15.65 -9.26 -25.44
C GLU A 426 15.09 -8.03 -24.67
N LEU A 427 15.63 -7.74 -23.49
CA LEU A 427 15.20 -6.57 -22.70
C LEU A 427 15.71 -5.26 -23.32
N GLU A 428 16.97 -5.19 -23.75
CA GLU A 428 17.52 -4.01 -24.43
C GLU A 428 16.72 -3.65 -25.67
N THR A 429 16.31 -4.63 -26.48
CA THR A 429 15.48 -4.39 -27.67
C THR A 429 14.12 -3.79 -27.30
N VAL A 430 13.53 -4.21 -26.18
CA VAL A 430 12.27 -3.64 -25.68
C VAL A 430 12.46 -2.24 -25.10
N TYR A 431 13.58 -1.99 -24.42
CA TYR A 431 13.91 -0.66 -23.89
C TYR A 431 14.16 0.38 -24.98
N LEU A 432 14.75 -0.04 -26.12
CA LEU A 432 15.07 0.87 -27.23
C LEU A 432 13.91 1.08 -28.19
N ASN A 433 12.97 0.12 -28.31
CA ASN A 433 11.89 0.15 -29.31
C ASN A 433 10.53 0.58 -28.76
N HIS A 434 10.34 0.68 -27.46
CA HIS A 434 9.13 1.27 -26.87
C HIS A 434 9.41 2.71 -26.42
N GLU A 435 9.29 3.65 -27.35
CA GLU A 435 8.69 4.93 -26.97
C GLU A 435 7.39 4.61 -26.26
N TYR A 436 7.26 5.09 -25.03
CA TYR A 436 6.08 4.94 -24.18
C TYR A 436 4.83 5.30 -25.00
N GLU A 437 4.05 4.32 -25.42
CA GLU A 437 2.68 4.59 -25.81
C GLU A 437 1.99 5.17 -24.60
N ASP A 438 1.76 6.46 -24.69
CA ASP A 438 1.09 7.27 -23.68
C ASP A 438 -0.30 6.64 -23.42
N THR A 439 -0.41 5.85 -22.35
CA THR A 439 -1.66 5.22 -21.94
C THR A 439 -2.75 6.23 -21.55
N SER A 440 -2.47 7.54 -21.71
CA SER A 440 -3.45 8.61 -21.55
C SER A 440 -4.50 8.68 -22.68
N ARG A 441 -4.36 7.92 -23.77
CA ARG A 441 -5.26 7.97 -24.93
C ARG A 441 -6.39 6.96 -24.94
N SER A 442 -6.59 6.13 -23.94
CA SER A 442 -7.67 5.11 -23.94
C SER A 442 -8.77 5.33 -22.92
N THR A 443 -9.10 6.58 -22.59
CA THR A 443 -10.35 6.91 -21.89
C THR A 443 -10.97 8.17 -22.49
N SER A 444 -11.39 8.08 -23.73
CA SER A 444 -12.47 8.92 -24.28
C SER A 444 -13.78 8.17 -24.26
#